data_9a63012cf54314970b621f5628ce9f0f
#
_entry.id   9a63012cf54314970b621f5628ce9f0f
#
_cell.length_a   1.000
_cell.length_b   1.000
_cell.length_c   1.000
_cell.angle_alpha   90.00
_cell.angle_beta   90.00
_cell.angle_gamma   90.00
#
_symmetry.space_group_name_H-M   'P 1'
#
loop_
_entity.id
_entity.type
_entity.pdbx_description
1 polymer ?
#
loop_
_entity_poly.entity_id
_entity_poly.type
_entity_poly.pdbx_seq_one_letter_code
_entity_poly.pdbx_strand_id
1 'polypeptide(L)'
;MASDLAAWVGETFDYRPKDLASFARALTHGSQAAENYERLEFLGDRVLGLAMAEWLYELFRDEPEGGLSKRLNALVTGHVCADVARAIGVQPWLRLGKQARDDGASDSDNVLGDVMEALIGALYLDGGYSPARNFVRRAWGGRVHADARAPQHPKSALQEWAAAHNRKTPLYEVTDRSGPQHAPRFTVRVSLGGFAEAEATGTSKQEAETAAAAALLAQVAA
;
A
#
# COMPACT_ATOMS: atom_id res chain seq x y z
N MET A 1 11.64 -2.08 29.49
CA MET A 1 11.62 -2.63 28.09
C MET A 1 10.50 -3.64 27.86
N ALA A 2 10.40 -4.78 28.57
CA ALA A 2 9.27 -5.71 28.31
C ALA A 2 7.91 -5.17 28.81
N SER A 3 7.88 -4.52 29.98
CA SER A 3 6.69 -3.84 30.50
C SER A 3 6.18 -2.73 29.57
N ASP A 4 7.10 -1.99 28.98
CA ASP A 4 6.79 -0.86 28.11
C ASP A 4 6.25 -1.35 26.75
N LEU A 5 6.81 -2.44 26.20
CA LEU A 5 6.29 -3.08 25.00
C LEU A 5 4.87 -3.62 25.22
N ALA A 6 4.61 -4.26 26.38
CA ALA A 6 3.29 -4.76 26.72
C ALA A 6 2.25 -3.63 26.83
N ALA A 7 2.63 -2.51 27.43
CA ALA A 7 1.79 -1.33 27.52
C ALA A 7 1.49 -0.74 26.14
N TRP A 8 2.53 -0.54 25.33
CA TRP A 8 2.36 -0.02 23.96
C TRP A 8 1.49 -0.94 23.10
N VAL A 9 1.70 -2.26 23.14
CA VAL A 9 0.84 -3.22 22.43
C VAL A 9 -0.60 -3.11 22.93
N GLY A 10 -0.80 -3.05 24.25
CA GLY A 10 -2.12 -2.93 24.85
C GLY A 10 -2.89 -1.71 24.36
N GLU A 11 -2.25 -0.55 24.39
CA GLU A 11 -2.84 0.74 23.99
C GLU A 11 -3.06 0.81 22.47
N THR A 12 -2.07 0.36 21.69
CA THR A 12 -2.11 0.46 20.23
C THR A 12 -3.16 -0.45 19.62
N PHE A 13 -3.22 -1.71 20.09
CA PHE A 13 -4.09 -2.72 19.49
C PHE A 13 -5.42 -2.89 20.25
N ASP A 14 -5.61 -2.21 21.36
CA ASP A 14 -6.73 -2.43 22.29
C ASP A 14 -6.85 -3.93 22.61
N TYR A 15 -5.70 -4.52 22.94
CA TYR A 15 -5.56 -5.96 23.13
C TYR A 15 -4.47 -6.28 24.18
N ARG A 16 -4.80 -7.10 25.15
CA ARG A 16 -3.83 -7.59 26.15
C ARG A 16 -3.11 -8.83 25.59
N PRO A 17 -1.81 -8.73 25.22
CA PRO A 17 -1.09 -9.85 24.66
C PRO A 17 -0.93 -10.99 25.68
N LYS A 18 -1.10 -12.23 25.20
CA LYS A 18 -0.84 -13.46 25.96
C LYS A 18 0.65 -13.82 25.85
N ASP A 19 1.23 -13.60 24.67
CA ASP A 19 2.65 -13.82 24.38
C ASP A 19 3.29 -12.60 23.69
N LEU A 20 4.20 -11.93 24.41
CA LEU A 20 4.96 -10.81 23.86
C LEU A 20 6.07 -11.19 22.89
N ALA A 21 6.48 -12.47 22.85
CA ALA A 21 7.57 -12.91 22.00
C ALA A 21 7.23 -12.75 20.51
N SER A 22 5.98 -13.01 20.13
CA SER A 22 5.51 -12.81 18.74
C SER A 22 5.54 -11.34 18.34
N PHE A 23 5.12 -10.41 19.20
CA PHE A 23 5.21 -8.97 18.95
C PHE A 23 6.66 -8.47 18.90
N ALA A 24 7.53 -8.99 19.79
CA ALA A 24 8.95 -8.66 19.77
C ALA A 24 9.61 -9.14 18.47
N ARG A 25 9.22 -10.32 17.96
CA ARG A 25 9.68 -10.85 16.66
C ARG A 25 9.17 -10.00 15.50
N ALA A 26 7.91 -9.59 15.50
CA ALA A 26 7.33 -8.70 14.49
C ALA A 26 8.05 -7.35 14.37
N LEU A 27 8.71 -6.90 15.43
CA LEU A 27 9.52 -5.68 15.47
C LEU A 27 11.01 -5.92 15.16
N THR A 28 11.43 -7.14 14.87
CA THR A 28 12.84 -7.51 14.66
C THR A 28 13.13 -7.70 13.17
N HIS A 29 13.99 -6.83 12.63
CA HIS A 29 14.45 -6.89 11.23
C HIS A 29 15.51 -8.00 11.04
N GLY A 30 15.60 -8.56 9.83
CA GLY A 30 16.56 -9.60 9.47
C GLY A 30 18.03 -9.23 9.69
N SER A 31 18.39 -7.95 9.65
CA SER A 31 19.74 -7.48 9.99
C SER A 31 20.09 -7.63 11.47
N GLN A 32 19.10 -7.81 12.35
CA GLN A 32 19.30 -7.92 13.79
C GLN A 32 19.37 -9.38 14.26
N ALA A 33 18.52 -10.25 13.70
CA ALA A 33 18.45 -11.65 14.10
C ALA A 33 17.86 -12.53 12.98
N ALA A 34 18.21 -13.83 13.00
CA ALA A 34 17.64 -14.82 12.09
C ALA A 34 16.14 -15.06 12.36
N GLU A 35 15.73 -15.06 13.63
CA GLU A 35 14.30 -15.02 13.98
C GLU A 35 13.78 -13.59 13.90
N ASN A 36 13.19 -13.24 12.77
CA ASN A 36 12.77 -11.90 12.39
C ASN A 36 11.28 -11.87 12.00
N TYR A 37 10.84 -10.74 11.47
CA TYR A 37 9.45 -10.46 11.12
C TYR A 37 8.94 -11.17 9.85
N GLU A 38 9.78 -11.63 8.93
CA GLU A 38 9.40 -12.07 7.57
C GLU A 38 8.26 -13.10 7.53
N ARG A 39 8.28 -14.09 8.42
CA ARG A 39 7.20 -15.09 8.47
C ARG A 39 5.89 -14.56 9.03
N LEU A 40 5.95 -13.57 9.92
CA LEU A 40 4.77 -12.90 10.47
C LEU A 40 4.19 -11.92 9.46
N GLU A 41 5.02 -11.21 8.70
CA GLU A 41 4.67 -10.38 7.55
C GLU A 41 3.86 -11.21 6.52
N PHE A 42 4.41 -12.35 6.08
CA PHE A 42 3.72 -13.24 5.14
C PHE A 42 2.31 -13.61 5.62
N LEU A 43 2.13 -13.90 6.90
CA LEU A 43 0.82 -14.21 7.48
C LEU A 43 -0.05 -12.96 7.60
N GLY A 44 0.55 -11.87 8.08
CA GLY A 44 -0.15 -10.62 8.37
C GLY A 44 -0.72 -9.95 7.14
N ASP A 45 -0.01 -9.98 6.00
CA ASP A 45 -0.53 -9.51 4.71
C ASP A 45 -1.85 -10.22 4.34
N ARG A 46 -1.93 -11.55 4.53
CA ARG A 46 -3.16 -12.32 4.26
C ARG A 46 -4.28 -11.98 5.23
N VAL A 47 -3.96 -11.73 6.50
CA VAL A 47 -4.93 -11.31 7.52
C VAL A 47 -5.43 -9.89 7.24
N LEU A 48 -4.55 -8.96 6.88
CA LEU A 48 -4.90 -7.60 6.46
C LEU A 48 -5.81 -7.63 5.23
N GLY A 49 -5.42 -8.40 4.21
CA GLY A 49 -6.21 -8.56 2.99
C GLY A 49 -7.61 -9.10 3.26
N LEU A 50 -7.73 -10.12 4.12
CA LEU A 50 -9.04 -10.69 4.52
C LEU A 50 -9.89 -9.67 5.29
N ALA A 51 -9.30 -9.01 6.30
CA ALA A 51 -10.03 -8.04 7.13
C ALA A 51 -10.50 -6.83 6.31
N MET A 52 -9.70 -6.38 5.36
CA MET A 52 -10.04 -5.28 4.46
C MET A 52 -11.11 -5.72 3.45
N ALA A 53 -10.97 -6.91 2.84
CA ALA A 53 -11.96 -7.43 1.89
C ALA A 53 -13.34 -7.61 2.54
N GLU A 54 -13.39 -8.19 3.74
CA GLU A 54 -14.62 -8.30 4.53
C GLU A 54 -15.27 -6.93 4.76
N TRP A 55 -14.46 -5.96 5.17
CA TRP A 55 -14.96 -4.63 5.47
C TRP A 55 -15.47 -3.89 4.23
N LEU A 56 -14.73 -3.95 3.12
CA LEU A 56 -15.16 -3.36 1.84
C LEU A 56 -16.46 -4.01 1.33
N TYR A 57 -16.58 -5.32 1.44
CA TYR A 57 -17.79 -6.05 1.08
C TYR A 57 -19.02 -5.62 1.89
N GLU A 58 -18.84 -5.34 3.19
CA GLU A 58 -19.91 -4.84 4.06
C GLU A 58 -20.31 -3.38 3.71
N LEU A 59 -19.33 -2.53 3.40
CA LEU A 59 -19.55 -1.10 3.17
C LEU A 59 -20.11 -0.79 1.77
N PHE A 60 -19.58 -1.44 0.74
CA PHE A 60 -19.87 -1.14 -0.66
C PHE A 60 -20.70 -2.25 -1.32
N ARG A 61 -21.89 -2.47 -0.77
CA ARG A 61 -22.76 -3.61 -1.11
C ARG A 61 -23.16 -3.67 -2.58
N ASP A 62 -23.30 -2.52 -3.23
CA ASP A 62 -23.75 -2.41 -4.62
C ASP A 62 -22.56 -2.27 -5.60
N GLU A 63 -21.33 -2.27 -5.09
CA GLU A 63 -20.16 -2.12 -5.93
C GLU A 63 -19.73 -3.48 -6.52
N PRO A 64 -19.49 -3.57 -7.85
CA PRO A 64 -19.07 -4.81 -8.48
C PRO A 64 -17.66 -5.23 -8.00
N GLU A 65 -17.35 -6.54 -8.13
CA GLU A 65 -16.08 -7.14 -7.70
C GLU A 65 -14.85 -6.33 -8.14
N GLY A 66 -14.80 -5.87 -9.39
CA GLY A 66 -13.70 -5.06 -9.91
C GLY A 66 -13.49 -3.75 -9.16
N GLY A 67 -14.55 -3.13 -8.63
CA GLY A 67 -14.48 -1.96 -7.77
C GLY A 67 -13.91 -2.30 -6.41
N LEU A 68 -14.43 -3.35 -5.78
CA LEU A 68 -13.93 -3.85 -4.48
C LEU A 68 -12.44 -4.23 -4.55
N SER A 69 -12.02 -4.90 -5.62
CA SER A 69 -10.61 -5.26 -5.84
C SER A 69 -9.71 -4.03 -6.01
N LYS A 70 -10.17 -2.99 -6.74
CA LYS A 70 -9.43 -1.72 -6.86
C LYS A 70 -9.24 -1.04 -5.51
N ARG A 71 -10.29 -0.99 -4.68
CA ARG A 71 -10.22 -0.42 -3.31
C ARG A 71 -9.26 -1.22 -2.43
N LEU A 72 -9.39 -2.54 -2.43
CA LEU A 72 -8.52 -3.43 -1.67
C LEU A 72 -7.05 -3.16 -2.01
N ASN A 73 -6.71 -3.23 -3.29
CA ASN A 73 -5.34 -3.03 -3.75
C ASN A 73 -4.77 -1.65 -3.40
N ALA A 74 -5.59 -0.61 -3.35
CA ALA A 74 -5.15 0.72 -2.95
C ALA A 74 -4.91 0.86 -1.45
N LEU A 75 -5.62 0.09 -0.62
CA LEU A 75 -5.60 0.20 0.83
C LEU A 75 -4.59 -0.71 1.52
N VAL A 76 -4.15 -1.80 0.87
CA VAL A 76 -3.20 -2.77 1.43
C VAL A 76 -1.79 -2.65 0.83
N THR A 77 -1.44 -1.51 0.24
CA THR A 77 -0.07 -1.30 -0.28
C THR A 77 0.93 -1.14 0.86
N GLY A 78 2.20 -1.54 0.62
CA GLY A 78 3.29 -1.34 1.59
C GLY A 78 3.42 0.12 2.04
N HIS A 79 3.21 1.09 1.14
CA HIS A 79 3.20 2.52 1.49
C HIS A 79 2.09 2.87 2.49
N VAL A 80 0.86 2.39 2.29
CA VAL A 80 -0.25 2.62 3.23
C VAL A 80 0.03 1.94 4.57
N CYS A 81 0.58 0.72 4.56
CA CYS A 81 1.00 0.01 5.77
C CYS A 81 2.09 0.80 6.52
N ALA A 82 3.08 1.38 5.80
CA ALA A 82 4.11 2.22 6.39
C ALA A 82 3.54 3.49 7.04
N ASP A 83 2.58 4.14 6.39
CA ASP A 83 1.89 5.30 6.96
C ASP A 83 1.13 4.96 8.25
N VAL A 84 0.48 3.80 8.29
CA VAL A 84 -0.18 3.32 9.51
C VAL A 84 0.84 3.01 10.59
N ALA A 85 1.97 2.37 10.25
CA ALA A 85 3.06 2.08 11.17
C ALA A 85 3.61 3.36 11.81
N ARG A 86 3.81 4.43 11.02
CA ARG A 86 4.20 5.76 11.53
C ARG A 86 3.15 6.35 12.47
N ALA A 87 1.89 6.28 12.07
CA ALA A 87 0.78 6.84 12.83
C ALA A 87 0.62 6.20 14.22
N ILE A 88 0.93 4.91 14.36
CA ILE A 88 0.90 4.20 15.64
C ILE A 88 2.25 4.22 16.40
N GLY A 89 3.26 4.92 15.86
CA GLY A 89 4.55 5.12 16.52
C GLY A 89 5.40 3.86 16.64
N VAL A 90 5.54 3.08 15.55
CA VAL A 90 6.33 1.83 15.53
C VAL A 90 7.83 2.07 15.64
N GLN A 91 8.37 3.16 15.09
CA GLN A 91 9.80 3.38 14.90
C GLN A 91 10.67 3.18 16.16
N PRO A 92 10.28 3.67 17.38
CA PRO A 92 11.08 3.47 18.57
C PRO A 92 11.20 2.01 19.03
N TRP A 93 10.30 1.15 18.55
CA TRP A 93 10.24 -0.27 18.93
C TRP A 93 11.03 -1.17 17.97
N LEU A 94 11.45 -0.65 16.80
CA LEU A 94 12.17 -1.42 15.79
C LEU A 94 13.53 -1.91 16.32
N ARG A 95 13.80 -3.18 16.08
CA ARG A 95 15.07 -3.82 16.38
C ARG A 95 15.84 -4.02 15.07
N LEU A 96 16.79 -3.12 14.85
CA LEU A 96 17.61 -3.07 13.65
C LEU A 96 19.07 -3.32 14.01
N GLY A 97 19.78 -4.04 13.14
CA GLY A 97 21.24 -4.08 13.18
C GLY A 97 21.83 -2.69 12.97
N LYS A 98 23.08 -2.48 13.41
CA LYS A 98 23.71 -1.16 13.35
C LYS A 98 23.73 -0.59 11.94
N GLN A 99 24.19 -1.37 10.95
CA GLN A 99 24.27 -0.92 9.57
C GLN A 99 22.90 -0.50 9.02
N ALA A 100 21.86 -1.33 9.18
CA ALA A 100 20.52 -1.00 8.70
C ALA A 100 19.95 0.27 9.35
N ARG A 101 20.28 0.52 10.62
CA ARG A 101 19.90 1.74 11.33
C ARG A 101 20.61 2.97 10.75
N ASP A 102 21.92 2.84 10.50
CA ASP A 102 22.74 3.92 9.93
C ASP A 102 22.30 4.24 8.49
N ASP A 103 21.81 3.25 7.74
CA ASP A 103 21.24 3.38 6.40
C ASP A 103 19.79 3.92 6.36
N GLY A 104 19.21 4.26 7.52
CA GLY A 104 17.87 4.87 7.61
C GLY A 104 16.71 3.89 7.55
N ALA A 105 16.93 2.59 7.75
CA ALA A 105 15.87 1.57 7.69
C ALA A 105 14.71 1.81 8.69
N SER A 106 14.95 2.58 9.76
CA SER A 106 13.92 2.90 10.76
C SER A 106 12.77 3.76 10.22
N ASP A 107 12.95 4.43 9.07
CA ASP A 107 11.91 5.23 8.41
C ASP A 107 11.67 4.81 6.95
N SER A 108 12.19 3.65 6.55
CA SER A 108 11.95 3.07 5.23
C SER A 108 10.51 2.58 5.10
N ASP A 109 9.82 2.96 4.02
CA ASP A 109 8.47 2.48 3.72
C ASP A 109 8.40 0.95 3.65
N ASN A 110 9.40 0.31 3.05
CA ASN A 110 9.44 -1.16 2.96
C ASN A 110 9.48 -1.78 4.36
N VAL A 111 10.43 -1.35 5.21
CA VAL A 111 10.58 -1.90 6.57
C VAL A 111 9.34 -1.63 7.43
N LEU A 112 8.79 -0.43 7.36
CA LEU A 112 7.62 -0.06 8.15
C LEU A 112 6.36 -0.79 7.67
N GLY A 113 6.22 -1.00 6.36
CA GLY A 113 5.14 -1.77 5.77
C GLY A 113 5.17 -3.23 6.23
N ASP A 114 6.34 -3.89 6.04
CA ASP A 114 6.56 -5.28 6.44
C ASP A 114 6.31 -5.49 7.95
N VAL A 115 6.80 -4.56 8.77
CA VAL A 115 6.59 -4.61 10.23
C VAL A 115 5.12 -4.40 10.60
N MET A 116 4.39 -3.55 9.89
CA MET A 116 2.96 -3.37 10.13
C MET A 116 2.18 -4.66 9.85
N GLU A 117 2.45 -5.31 8.74
CA GLU A 117 1.87 -6.60 8.41
C GLU A 117 2.27 -7.66 9.45
N ALA A 118 3.56 -7.72 9.84
CA ALA A 118 4.03 -8.64 10.86
C ALA A 118 3.35 -8.45 12.22
N LEU A 119 3.06 -7.21 12.62
CA LEU A 119 2.32 -6.90 13.85
C LEU A 119 0.87 -7.40 13.77
N ILE A 120 0.21 -7.26 12.61
CA ILE A 120 -1.12 -7.82 12.36
C ILE A 120 -1.06 -9.36 12.45
N GLY A 121 -0.03 -9.97 11.87
CA GLY A 121 0.21 -11.41 11.96
C GLY A 121 0.42 -11.89 13.40
N ALA A 122 1.21 -11.17 14.20
CA ALA A 122 1.42 -11.45 15.62
C ALA A 122 0.12 -11.34 16.42
N LEU A 123 -0.66 -10.28 16.20
CA LEU A 123 -1.95 -10.06 16.83
C LEU A 123 -2.95 -11.19 16.49
N TYR A 124 -2.95 -11.62 15.23
CA TYR A 124 -3.78 -12.74 14.78
C TYR A 124 -3.39 -14.06 15.45
N LEU A 125 -2.11 -14.37 15.55
CA LEU A 125 -1.65 -15.62 16.21
C LEU A 125 -1.96 -15.64 17.69
N ASP A 126 -1.84 -14.51 18.37
CA ASP A 126 -2.05 -14.39 19.80
C ASP A 126 -3.53 -14.26 20.19
N GLY A 127 -4.30 -13.46 19.43
CA GLY A 127 -5.70 -13.09 19.74
C GLY A 127 -6.76 -13.67 18.82
N GLY A 128 -6.36 -14.22 17.66
CA GLY A 128 -7.29 -14.66 16.63
C GLY A 128 -7.74 -13.51 15.70
N TYR A 129 -8.69 -13.83 14.84
CA TYR A 129 -9.13 -12.90 13.78
C TYR A 129 -9.81 -11.63 14.31
N SER A 130 -10.64 -11.73 15.36
CA SER A 130 -11.44 -10.60 15.83
C SER A 130 -10.60 -9.40 16.30
N PRO A 131 -9.57 -9.55 17.14
CA PRO A 131 -8.69 -8.43 17.50
C PRO A 131 -7.97 -7.83 16.27
N ALA A 132 -7.44 -8.67 15.36
CA ALA A 132 -6.77 -8.23 14.16
C ALA A 132 -7.70 -7.40 13.25
N ARG A 133 -8.91 -7.91 12.99
CA ARG A 133 -9.95 -7.20 12.24
C ARG A 133 -10.31 -5.85 12.86
N ASN A 134 -10.53 -5.83 14.16
CA ASN A 134 -10.91 -4.61 14.88
C ASN A 134 -9.79 -3.56 14.81
N PHE A 135 -8.54 -3.96 14.93
CA PHE A 135 -7.39 -3.10 14.74
C PHE A 135 -7.35 -2.53 13.31
N VAL A 136 -7.46 -3.38 12.29
CA VAL A 136 -7.47 -2.95 10.87
C VAL A 136 -8.57 -1.92 10.63
N ARG A 137 -9.80 -2.17 11.06
CA ARG A 137 -10.93 -1.24 10.89
C ARG A 137 -10.67 0.10 11.57
N ARG A 138 -10.07 0.12 12.76
CA ARG A 138 -9.73 1.35 13.47
C ARG A 138 -8.59 2.10 12.80
N ALA A 139 -7.51 1.42 12.45
CA ALA A 139 -6.30 2.04 11.92
C ALA A 139 -6.45 2.55 10.47
N TRP A 140 -7.27 1.88 9.65
CA TRP A 140 -7.57 2.27 8.26
C TRP A 140 -8.83 3.10 8.09
N GLY A 141 -9.61 3.36 9.14
CA GLY A 141 -10.94 3.99 9.06
C GLY A 141 -10.97 5.28 8.26
N GLY A 142 -10.03 6.19 8.50
CA GLY A 142 -9.94 7.45 7.75
C GLY A 142 -9.63 7.27 6.25
N ARG A 143 -8.94 6.19 5.87
CA ARG A 143 -8.54 5.91 4.49
C ARG A 143 -9.64 5.24 3.68
N VAL A 144 -10.39 4.33 4.28
CA VAL A 144 -11.47 3.60 3.60
C VAL A 144 -12.58 4.54 3.15
N HIS A 145 -12.82 5.62 3.89
CA HIS A 145 -13.87 6.60 3.60
C HIS A 145 -13.38 7.82 2.80
N ALA A 146 -12.08 7.94 2.54
CA ALA A 146 -11.51 9.11 1.88
C ALA A 146 -11.99 9.30 0.43
N ASP A 147 -12.24 8.21 -0.30
CA ASP A 147 -12.66 8.24 -1.69
C ASP A 147 -14.09 7.68 -1.87
N ALA A 148 -14.99 8.53 -2.32
CA ALA A 148 -16.38 8.14 -2.66
C ALA A 148 -16.44 7.14 -3.84
N ARG A 149 -15.43 7.12 -4.70
CA ARG A 149 -15.32 6.18 -5.83
C ARG A 149 -14.12 5.26 -5.65
N ALA A 150 -14.22 4.03 -6.18
CA ALA A 150 -13.08 3.11 -6.21
C ALA A 150 -11.90 3.75 -6.93
N PRO A 151 -10.67 3.72 -6.37
CA PRO A 151 -9.49 4.23 -7.04
C PRO A 151 -9.33 3.57 -8.41
N GLN A 152 -9.10 4.37 -9.44
CA GLN A 152 -8.88 3.86 -10.79
C GLN A 152 -7.45 4.14 -11.21
N HIS A 153 -6.77 3.12 -11.72
CA HIS A 153 -5.47 3.32 -12.35
C HIS A 153 -5.66 4.18 -13.61
N PRO A 154 -4.91 5.28 -13.82
CA PRO A 154 -5.15 6.23 -14.90
C PRO A 154 -5.26 5.59 -16.29
N LYS A 155 -4.44 4.56 -16.58
CA LYS A 155 -4.50 3.83 -17.88
C LYS A 155 -5.82 3.08 -18.05
N SER A 156 -6.32 2.43 -16.99
CA SER A 156 -7.61 1.72 -17.01
C SER A 156 -8.77 2.71 -17.12
N ALA A 157 -8.71 3.80 -16.36
CA ALA A 157 -9.73 4.85 -16.40
C ALA A 157 -9.84 5.50 -17.79
N LEU A 158 -8.69 5.78 -18.42
CA LEU A 158 -8.66 6.31 -19.80
C LEU A 158 -9.22 5.31 -20.81
N GLN A 159 -8.92 4.03 -20.66
CA GLN A 159 -9.45 2.97 -21.53
C GLN A 159 -10.97 2.81 -21.36
N GLU A 160 -11.48 2.80 -20.14
CA GLU A 160 -12.92 2.76 -19.83
C GLU A 160 -13.62 4.00 -20.38
N TRP A 161 -13.04 5.19 -20.20
CA TRP A 161 -13.54 6.43 -20.77
C TRP A 161 -13.64 6.38 -22.31
N ALA A 162 -12.56 5.93 -22.96
CA ALA A 162 -12.53 5.80 -24.42
C ALA A 162 -13.61 4.83 -24.94
N ALA A 163 -13.79 3.69 -24.28
CA ALA A 163 -14.83 2.72 -24.63
C ALA A 163 -16.23 3.31 -24.45
N ALA A 164 -16.51 3.99 -23.33
CA ALA A 164 -17.79 4.62 -23.05
C ALA A 164 -18.17 5.74 -24.04
N HIS A 165 -17.17 6.41 -24.65
CA HIS A 165 -17.36 7.50 -25.60
C HIS A 165 -17.13 7.08 -27.07
N ASN A 166 -17.13 5.77 -27.39
CA ASN A 166 -16.88 5.23 -28.73
C ASN A 166 -15.57 5.76 -29.36
N ARG A 167 -14.52 5.91 -28.55
CA ARG A 167 -13.20 6.33 -29.00
C ARG A 167 -12.29 5.11 -29.22
N LYS A 168 -11.22 5.31 -30.01
CA LYS A 168 -10.18 4.29 -30.18
C LYS A 168 -9.47 4.02 -28.86
N THR A 169 -9.03 2.78 -28.67
CA THR A 169 -8.20 2.38 -27.54
C THR A 169 -6.96 3.26 -27.43
N PRO A 170 -6.58 3.71 -26.21
CA PRO A 170 -5.38 4.52 -26.01
C PRO A 170 -4.11 3.82 -26.54
N LEU A 171 -3.35 4.51 -27.36
CA LEU A 171 -2.05 4.07 -27.86
C LEU A 171 -0.94 4.84 -27.14
N TYR A 172 0.07 4.12 -26.65
CA TYR A 172 1.21 4.67 -25.92
C TYR A 172 2.47 4.52 -26.75
N GLU A 173 3.20 5.61 -26.93
CA GLU A 173 4.46 5.67 -27.67
C GLU A 173 5.53 6.36 -26.83
N VAL A 174 6.71 5.76 -26.74
CA VAL A 174 7.88 6.43 -26.14
C VAL A 174 8.44 7.38 -27.17
N THR A 175 8.30 8.69 -26.91
CA THR A 175 8.77 9.76 -27.82
C THR A 175 10.20 10.19 -27.53
N ASP A 176 10.66 10.02 -26.29
CA ASP A 176 12.05 10.30 -25.91
C ASP A 176 12.54 9.37 -24.78
N ARG A 177 13.84 9.09 -24.80
CA ARG A 177 14.55 8.42 -23.75
C ARG A 177 15.88 9.12 -23.51
N SER A 178 16.00 9.82 -22.40
CA SER A 178 17.15 10.65 -22.01
C SER A 178 17.64 10.31 -20.59
N GLY A 179 18.66 11.02 -20.18
CA GLY A 179 19.28 10.85 -18.86
C GLY A 179 20.37 9.77 -18.80
N PRO A 180 21.18 9.76 -17.73
CA PRO A 180 22.24 8.79 -17.53
C PRO A 180 21.65 7.40 -17.20
N GLN A 181 22.42 6.32 -17.38
CA GLN A 181 21.97 4.95 -17.13
C GLN A 181 21.41 4.69 -15.73
N HIS A 182 21.93 5.40 -14.71
CA HIS A 182 21.49 5.27 -13.32
C HIS A 182 20.29 6.17 -12.96
N ALA A 183 19.89 7.09 -13.87
CA ALA A 183 18.71 7.94 -13.71
C ALA A 183 18.05 8.20 -15.08
N PRO A 184 17.50 7.17 -15.72
CA PRO A 184 16.86 7.31 -17.02
C PRO A 184 15.58 8.14 -16.90
N ARG A 185 15.28 8.88 -17.98
CA ARG A 185 14.02 9.62 -18.10
C ARG A 185 13.34 9.20 -19.39
N PHE A 186 12.05 8.89 -19.31
CA PHE A 186 11.22 8.48 -20.43
C PHE A 186 10.16 9.54 -20.66
N THR A 187 9.95 9.92 -21.92
CA THR A 187 8.78 10.71 -22.33
C THR A 187 7.85 9.78 -23.11
N VAL A 188 6.58 9.76 -22.71
CA VAL A 188 5.57 8.95 -23.35
C VAL A 188 4.41 9.83 -23.79
N ARG A 189 4.02 9.66 -25.06
CA ARG A 189 2.78 10.19 -25.62
C ARG A 189 1.69 9.13 -25.57
N VAL A 190 0.49 9.52 -25.12
CA VAL A 190 -0.72 8.73 -25.26
C VAL A 190 -1.68 9.43 -26.20
N SER A 191 -2.33 8.69 -27.12
CA SER A 191 -3.28 9.24 -28.07
C SER A 191 -4.55 8.41 -28.17
N LEU A 192 -5.67 9.06 -28.46
CA LEU A 192 -6.99 8.48 -28.73
C LEU A 192 -7.35 8.59 -30.23
N GLY A 193 -6.46 8.11 -31.09
CA GLY A 193 -6.72 8.02 -32.52
C GLY A 193 -7.01 9.35 -33.23
N GLY A 194 -6.27 10.41 -32.92
CA GLY A 194 -6.41 11.74 -33.50
C GLY A 194 -7.49 12.61 -32.85
N PHE A 195 -8.19 12.11 -31.82
CA PHE A 195 -9.17 12.90 -31.06
C PHE A 195 -8.50 13.81 -30.03
N ALA A 196 -7.59 13.24 -29.23
CA ALA A 196 -6.83 13.96 -28.23
C ALA A 196 -5.52 13.21 -27.92
N GLU A 197 -4.52 13.92 -27.46
CA GLU A 197 -3.24 13.36 -27.06
C GLU A 197 -2.65 14.13 -25.86
N ALA A 198 -1.80 13.47 -25.07
CA ALA A 198 -1.02 14.07 -24.01
C ALA A 198 0.34 13.42 -23.89
N GLU A 199 1.33 14.18 -23.40
CA GLU A 199 2.67 13.68 -23.09
C GLU A 199 2.98 13.86 -21.62
N ALA A 200 3.75 12.90 -21.06
CA ALA A 200 4.31 13.02 -19.74
C ALA A 200 5.67 12.31 -19.65
N THR A 201 6.42 12.68 -18.62
CA THR A 201 7.74 12.11 -18.33
C THR A 201 7.72 11.30 -17.05
N GLY A 202 8.61 10.30 -16.92
CA GLY A 202 8.80 9.52 -15.72
C GLY A 202 10.19 8.92 -15.65
N THR A 203 10.56 8.39 -14.50
CA THR A 203 11.84 7.69 -14.26
C THR A 203 11.82 6.25 -14.80
N SER A 204 10.63 5.75 -15.12
CA SER A 204 10.41 4.50 -15.81
C SER A 204 9.37 4.67 -16.92
N LYS A 205 9.38 3.75 -17.88
CA LYS A 205 8.37 3.73 -18.95
C LYS A 205 6.95 3.62 -18.38
N GLN A 206 6.76 2.78 -17.37
CA GLN A 206 5.46 2.58 -16.74
C GLN A 206 4.95 3.84 -16.03
N GLU A 207 5.83 4.55 -15.33
CA GLU A 207 5.51 5.82 -14.68
C GLU A 207 5.11 6.88 -15.71
N ALA A 208 5.89 7.05 -16.77
CA ALA A 208 5.58 7.98 -17.85
C ALA A 208 4.25 7.66 -18.55
N GLU A 209 3.97 6.39 -18.84
CA GLU A 209 2.68 5.95 -19.40
C GLU A 209 1.50 6.27 -18.47
N THR A 210 1.67 6.06 -17.17
CA THR A 210 0.63 6.33 -16.15
C THR A 210 0.37 7.83 -16.04
N ALA A 211 1.43 8.64 -16.02
CA ALA A 211 1.32 10.11 -15.97
C ALA A 211 0.69 10.68 -17.24
N ALA A 212 1.05 10.16 -18.43
CA ALA A 212 0.44 10.57 -19.71
C ALA A 212 -1.06 10.23 -19.75
N ALA A 213 -1.43 9.03 -19.26
CA ALA A 213 -2.83 8.63 -19.18
C ALA A 213 -3.64 9.55 -18.24
N ALA A 214 -3.08 9.90 -17.08
CA ALA A 214 -3.72 10.83 -16.15
C ALA A 214 -3.92 12.22 -16.76
N ALA A 215 -2.90 12.74 -17.44
CA ALA A 215 -2.97 14.04 -18.13
C ALA A 215 -4.04 14.05 -19.22
N LEU A 216 -4.09 13.01 -20.07
CA LEU A 216 -5.09 12.93 -21.11
C LEU A 216 -6.51 12.77 -20.55
N LEU A 217 -6.67 11.93 -19.51
CA LEU A 217 -7.96 11.73 -18.86
C LEU A 217 -8.50 13.05 -18.28
N ALA A 218 -7.64 13.84 -17.65
CA ALA A 218 -8.03 15.16 -17.12
C ALA A 218 -8.49 16.13 -18.22
N GLN A 219 -7.89 16.06 -19.43
CA GLN A 219 -8.30 16.90 -20.57
C GLN A 219 -9.65 16.48 -21.16
N VAL A 220 -9.94 15.17 -21.23
CA VAL A 220 -11.13 14.66 -21.93
C VAL A 220 -12.33 14.47 -21.02
N ALA A 221 -12.12 14.44 -19.68
CA ALA A 221 -13.17 14.31 -18.68
C ALA A 221 -13.64 15.67 -18.09
N ALA A 222 -12.96 16.77 -18.47
CA ALA A 222 -13.36 18.14 -18.13
C ALA A 222 -14.52 18.59 -19.03
#